data_b83d41f88bbeb84f24526ae6b3dabc2d
#
_entry.id   b83d41f88bbeb84f24526ae6b3dabc2d
#
_cell.length_a   1.000
_cell.length_b   1.000
_cell.length_c   1.000
_cell.angle_alpha   90.00
_cell.angle_beta   90.00
_cell.angle_gamma   90.00
#
_symmetry.space_group_name_H-M   'P 1'
#
loop_
_entity.id
_entity.type
_entity.pdbx_description
1 polymer ?
#
loop_
_entity_poly.entity_id
_entity_poly.type
_entity_poly.pdbx_seq_one_letter_code
_entity_poly.pdbx_strand_id
1 'polypeptide(L)'
;NVTITHKQLNKIAGMAGISPAATGTFKWTVFSTKGTKTMRATRENKITITRLAGFEDVPVDVYVTGEASEGGMDLSKSHKMKAVAGGEFEVYTKLAAGKPFYFADGKTGTPREFYTEGGVVKEGGTSTVATDGIYRITLDFNTGATTYTLVTRISFFFSPDDAYLFDLPYEGYGIFK
;
A
#
# COMPACT_ATOMS: atom_id res chain seq x y z
N ASN A 1 27.57 12.03 -7.05
CA ASN A 1 26.60 11.06 -7.57
C ASN A 1 25.27 11.27 -6.86
N VAL A 2 24.17 11.24 -7.60
CA VAL A 2 22.80 11.26 -7.07
C VAL A 2 22.17 9.91 -7.40
N THR A 3 21.60 9.26 -6.39
CA THR A 3 20.85 8.01 -6.57
C THR A 3 19.36 8.34 -6.46
N ILE A 4 18.58 7.88 -7.43
CA ILE A 4 17.13 8.02 -7.46
C ILE A 4 16.52 6.63 -7.31
N THR A 5 15.65 6.43 -6.33
CA THR A 5 14.95 5.16 -6.12
C THR A 5 13.86 4.95 -7.17
N HIS A 6 13.42 3.69 -7.39
CA HIS A 6 12.30 3.38 -8.28
C HIS A 6 11.01 4.11 -7.86
N LYS A 7 10.74 4.24 -6.56
CA LYS A 7 9.60 4.99 -6.03
C LYS A 7 9.67 6.48 -6.41
N GLN A 8 10.86 7.10 -6.31
CA GLN A 8 11.06 8.49 -6.73
C GLN A 8 10.88 8.65 -8.24
N LEU A 9 11.40 7.72 -9.04
CA LEU A 9 11.21 7.72 -10.49
C LEU A 9 9.74 7.58 -10.88
N ASN A 10 8.99 6.70 -10.21
CA ASN A 10 7.56 6.53 -10.44
C ASN A 10 6.78 7.82 -10.16
N LYS A 11 7.10 8.51 -9.05
CA LYS A 11 6.52 9.82 -8.70
C LYS A 11 6.86 10.89 -9.73
N ILE A 12 8.12 10.99 -10.16
CA ILE A 12 8.57 11.95 -11.18
C ILE A 12 7.83 11.70 -12.50
N ALA A 13 7.64 10.42 -12.89
CA ALA A 13 6.90 10.05 -14.08
C ALA A 13 5.44 10.54 -14.05
N GLY A 14 4.76 10.38 -12.90
CA GLY A 14 3.41 10.91 -12.71
C GLY A 14 3.37 12.44 -12.86
N MET A 15 4.32 13.15 -12.23
CA MET A 15 4.46 14.60 -12.37
C MET A 15 4.77 15.04 -13.81
N ALA A 16 5.40 14.19 -14.61
CA ALA A 16 5.63 14.41 -16.04
C ALA A 16 4.44 14.01 -16.93
N GLY A 17 3.29 13.65 -16.34
CA GLY A 17 2.05 13.31 -17.06
C GLY A 17 2.01 11.91 -17.63
N ILE A 18 2.88 10.98 -17.20
CA ILE A 18 2.80 9.58 -17.59
C ILE A 18 1.76 8.89 -16.71
N SER A 19 0.69 8.37 -17.32
CA SER A 19 -0.38 7.67 -16.59
C SER A 19 0.10 6.36 -15.95
N PRO A 20 -0.58 5.84 -14.89
CA PRO A 20 -0.29 4.53 -14.33
C PRO A 20 -0.25 3.43 -15.39
N ALA A 21 0.70 2.49 -15.26
CA ALA A 21 0.98 1.40 -16.19
C ALA A 21 1.40 1.81 -17.63
N ALA A 22 1.48 3.11 -17.93
CA ALA A 22 1.91 3.59 -19.24
C ALA A 22 3.43 3.78 -19.31
N THR A 23 3.97 3.66 -20.52
CA THR A 23 5.37 3.99 -20.83
C THR A 23 5.44 5.39 -21.42
N GLY A 24 6.33 6.21 -20.91
CA GLY A 24 6.54 7.56 -21.43
C GLY A 24 8.01 7.99 -21.33
N THR A 25 8.33 9.09 -22.02
CA THR A 25 9.68 9.67 -22.04
C THR A 25 9.62 11.10 -21.57
N PHE A 26 10.47 11.46 -20.63
CA PHE A 26 10.66 12.85 -20.21
C PHE A 26 12.13 13.26 -20.30
N LYS A 27 12.36 14.56 -20.36
CA LYS A 27 13.69 15.16 -20.37
C LYS A 27 14.06 15.64 -18.98
N TRP A 28 15.33 15.59 -18.64
CA TRP A 28 15.86 16.17 -17.43
C TRP A 28 17.16 16.90 -17.68
N THR A 29 17.44 17.90 -16.88
CA THR A 29 18.69 18.67 -16.88
C THR A 29 19.06 19.05 -15.46
N VAL A 30 20.26 19.57 -15.28
CA VAL A 30 20.78 20.01 -13.99
C VAL A 30 20.85 21.52 -13.94
N PHE A 31 20.47 22.09 -12.80
CA PHE A 31 20.69 23.48 -12.46
C PHE A 31 21.75 23.57 -11.35
N SER A 32 22.74 24.41 -11.52
CA SER A 32 23.69 24.76 -10.47
C SER A 32 23.34 26.13 -9.89
N THR A 33 23.35 26.26 -8.57
CA THR A 33 23.03 27.53 -7.89
C THR A 33 24.19 27.93 -6.98
N LYS A 34 24.63 29.19 -7.10
CA LYS A 34 25.63 29.80 -6.21
C LYS A 34 25.08 31.17 -5.77
N GLY A 35 24.67 31.25 -4.50
CA GLY A 35 23.95 32.42 -3.98
C GLY A 35 22.63 32.66 -4.74
N THR A 36 22.45 33.83 -5.33
CA THR A 36 21.27 34.20 -6.12
C THR A 36 21.36 33.85 -7.60
N LYS A 37 22.52 33.36 -8.06
CA LYS A 37 22.74 33.00 -9.47
C LYS A 37 22.46 31.53 -9.70
N THR A 38 21.56 31.24 -10.65
CA THR A 38 21.25 29.87 -11.09
C THR A 38 21.63 29.74 -12.57
N MET A 39 22.36 28.67 -12.90
CA MET A 39 22.75 28.34 -14.27
C MET A 39 22.19 26.95 -14.63
N ARG A 40 21.54 26.87 -15.80
CA ARG A 40 21.06 25.62 -16.37
C ARG A 40 22.20 24.97 -17.18
N ALA A 41 22.37 23.67 -17.01
CA ALA A 41 23.28 22.91 -17.88
C ALA A 41 22.78 22.94 -19.34
N THR A 42 23.71 23.03 -20.27
CA THR A 42 23.39 23.02 -21.71
C THR A 42 22.94 21.67 -22.22
N ARG A 43 23.36 20.60 -21.53
CA ARG A 43 22.96 19.24 -21.88
C ARG A 43 21.63 18.86 -21.26
N GLU A 44 20.72 18.36 -22.11
CA GLU A 44 19.50 17.67 -21.71
C GLU A 44 19.64 16.17 -21.93
N ASN A 45 19.13 15.39 -21.02
CA ASN A 45 19.08 13.93 -21.12
C ASN A 45 17.63 13.48 -21.21
N LYS A 46 17.39 12.33 -21.82
CA LYS A 46 16.08 11.68 -21.89
C LYS A 46 16.09 10.41 -21.05
N ILE A 47 14.98 10.13 -20.43
CA ILE A 47 14.72 8.85 -19.75
C ILE A 47 13.35 8.34 -20.20
N THR A 48 13.27 7.06 -20.56
CA THR A 48 12.03 6.37 -20.86
C THR A 48 11.78 5.39 -19.72
N ILE A 49 10.60 5.46 -19.14
CA ILE A 49 10.17 4.57 -18.04
C ILE A 49 8.77 4.07 -18.26
N THR A 50 8.48 2.89 -17.76
CA THR A 50 7.12 2.39 -17.58
C THR A 50 6.71 2.68 -16.13
N ARG A 51 5.67 3.49 -15.94
CA ARG A 51 5.13 3.81 -14.63
C ARG A 51 4.45 2.58 -14.03
N LEU A 52 4.59 2.38 -12.73
CA LEU A 52 3.87 1.32 -12.02
C LEU A 52 2.36 1.58 -12.02
N ALA A 53 1.57 0.53 -11.81
CA ALA A 53 0.10 0.57 -11.80
C ALA A 53 -0.48 1.17 -10.50
N GLY A 54 0.13 2.24 -9.99
CA GLY A 54 -0.36 2.96 -8.81
C GLY A 54 -1.47 3.97 -9.17
N PHE A 55 -2.14 4.48 -8.15
CA PHE A 55 -3.24 5.42 -8.25
C PHE A 55 -2.73 6.86 -8.30
N GLU A 56 -3.40 7.73 -9.06
CA GLU A 56 -3.11 9.18 -9.04
C GLU A 56 -3.70 9.82 -7.79
N ASP A 57 -4.94 9.45 -7.49
CA ASP A 57 -5.64 9.89 -6.30
C ASP A 57 -5.55 8.82 -5.21
N VAL A 58 -4.59 9.03 -4.33
CA VAL A 58 -4.26 8.10 -3.24
C VAL A 58 -5.20 8.34 -2.05
N PRO A 59 -5.86 7.31 -1.51
CA PRO A 59 -6.74 7.46 -0.36
C PRO A 59 -5.99 7.96 0.88
N VAL A 60 -6.67 8.74 1.72
CA VAL A 60 -6.14 9.20 3.02
C VAL A 60 -6.28 8.11 4.08
N ASP A 61 -7.40 7.42 4.06
CA ASP A 61 -7.73 6.31 4.94
C ASP A 61 -8.18 5.10 4.12
N VAL A 62 -7.92 3.90 4.62
CA VAL A 62 -8.37 2.64 4.01
C VAL A 62 -8.92 1.71 5.09
N TYR A 63 -9.98 0.99 4.76
CA TYR A 63 -10.72 0.10 5.65
C TYR A 63 -10.92 -1.25 4.98
N VAL A 64 -10.79 -2.34 5.74
CA VAL A 64 -11.13 -3.70 5.30
C VAL A 64 -12.58 -4.00 5.67
N THR A 65 -13.36 -4.47 4.71
CA THR A 65 -14.77 -4.83 4.89
C THR A 65 -15.18 -5.98 3.96
N GLY A 66 -16.37 -6.49 4.09
CA GLY A 66 -16.88 -7.61 3.31
C GLY A 66 -17.12 -8.85 4.14
N GLU A 67 -17.78 -9.83 3.56
CA GLU A 67 -18.26 -11.03 4.28
C GLU A 67 -17.13 -11.82 4.95
N ALA A 68 -15.94 -11.82 4.38
CA ALA A 68 -14.76 -12.49 4.93
C ALA A 68 -14.16 -11.76 6.14
N SER A 69 -14.41 -10.44 6.30
CA SER A 69 -13.76 -9.61 7.31
C SER A 69 -14.46 -9.66 8.65
N GLU A 70 -13.77 -9.23 9.71
CA GLU A 70 -14.29 -9.21 11.09
C GLU A 70 -15.51 -8.26 11.27
N GLY A 71 -15.55 -7.16 10.52
CA GLY A 71 -16.69 -6.22 10.50
C GLY A 71 -17.86 -6.67 9.64
N GLY A 72 -17.67 -7.72 8.83
CA GLY A 72 -18.66 -8.19 7.87
C GLY A 72 -18.97 -7.13 6.81
N MET A 73 -20.21 -7.14 6.30
CA MET A 73 -20.69 -6.21 5.28
C MET A 73 -21.05 -4.81 5.83
N ASP A 74 -21.01 -4.63 7.15
CA ASP A 74 -21.32 -3.36 7.78
C ASP A 74 -20.11 -2.41 7.71
N LEU A 75 -20.15 -1.48 6.78
CA LEU A 75 -19.07 -0.53 6.53
C LEU A 75 -18.71 0.30 7.78
N SER A 76 -19.69 0.57 8.67
CA SER A 76 -19.43 1.29 9.92
C SER A 76 -18.52 0.52 10.89
N LYS A 77 -18.52 -0.81 10.79
CA LYS A 77 -17.70 -1.75 11.58
C LYS A 77 -16.41 -2.16 10.88
N SER A 78 -16.15 -1.63 9.68
CA SER A 78 -14.95 -1.97 8.93
C SER A 78 -13.66 -1.67 9.70
N HIS A 79 -12.67 -2.53 9.54
CA HIS A 79 -11.38 -2.41 10.23
C HIS A 79 -10.46 -1.41 9.50
N LYS A 80 -10.07 -0.33 10.19
CA LYS A 80 -9.18 0.69 9.65
C LYS A 80 -7.76 0.15 9.51
N MET A 81 -7.17 0.30 8.33
CA MET A 81 -5.76 0.05 8.10
C MET A 81 -4.90 1.17 8.70
N LYS A 82 -3.74 0.83 9.21
CA LYS A 82 -2.75 1.80 9.68
C LYS A 82 -1.99 2.37 8.48
N ALA A 83 -1.97 3.68 8.32
CA ALA A 83 -1.08 4.34 7.39
C ALA A 83 0.37 4.21 7.92
N VAL A 84 1.26 3.59 7.14
CA VAL A 84 2.69 3.42 7.47
C VAL A 84 3.56 4.43 6.73
N ALA A 85 3.09 4.90 5.58
CA ALA A 85 3.65 6.04 4.84
C ALA A 85 2.55 6.66 3.96
N GLY A 86 2.83 7.76 3.28
CA GLY A 86 1.86 8.38 2.35
C GLY A 86 1.47 7.40 1.25
N GLY A 87 0.23 6.96 1.24
CA GLY A 87 -0.32 5.98 0.30
C GLY A 87 0.05 4.53 0.57
N GLU A 88 0.68 4.24 1.70
CA GLU A 88 1.00 2.88 2.13
C GLU A 88 0.25 2.54 3.41
N PHE A 89 -0.44 1.40 3.39
CA PHE A 89 -1.30 0.96 4.48
C PHE A 89 -0.99 -0.48 4.89
N GLU A 90 -1.17 -0.78 6.17
CA GLU A 90 -0.99 -2.11 6.75
C GLU A 90 -2.13 -2.43 7.71
N VAL A 91 -2.55 -3.70 7.72
CA VAL A 91 -3.52 -4.19 8.70
C VAL A 91 -3.20 -5.64 9.06
N TYR A 92 -3.51 -5.99 10.31
CA TYR A 92 -3.65 -7.36 10.77
C TYR A 92 -5.14 -7.62 10.96
N THR A 93 -5.71 -8.61 10.26
CA THR A 93 -7.14 -8.89 10.31
C THR A 93 -7.41 -10.37 10.08
N LYS A 94 -8.45 -10.89 10.72
CA LYS A 94 -8.93 -12.25 10.46
C LYS A 94 -9.80 -12.25 9.22
N LEU A 95 -9.53 -13.19 8.31
CA LEU A 95 -10.31 -13.40 7.10
C LEU A 95 -10.81 -14.84 7.00
N ALA A 96 -12.04 -15.00 6.54
CA ALA A 96 -12.64 -16.29 6.24
C ALA A 96 -12.35 -16.71 4.80
N ALA A 97 -11.94 -17.99 4.61
CA ALA A 97 -11.64 -18.55 3.31
C ALA A 97 -12.85 -18.55 2.36
N GLY A 98 -12.59 -18.29 1.08
CA GLY A 98 -13.57 -18.38 0.01
C GLY A 98 -14.67 -17.32 0.03
N LYS A 99 -14.71 -16.44 1.05
CA LYS A 99 -15.66 -15.36 1.16
C LYS A 99 -15.10 -14.06 0.58
N PRO A 100 -15.95 -13.19 -0.01
CA PRO A 100 -15.50 -11.93 -0.58
C PRO A 100 -15.19 -10.89 0.51
N PHE A 101 -14.15 -10.09 0.27
CA PHE A 101 -13.85 -8.86 1.00
C PHE A 101 -13.26 -7.83 0.05
N TYR A 102 -13.22 -6.58 0.49
CA TYR A 102 -12.68 -5.47 -0.27
C TYR A 102 -12.14 -4.38 0.67
N PHE A 103 -11.53 -3.38 0.08
CA PHE A 103 -11.03 -2.22 0.81
C PHE A 103 -11.84 -1.00 0.40
N ALA A 104 -12.11 -0.09 1.34
CA ALA A 104 -12.85 1.14 1.08
C ALA A 104 -12.09 2.35 1.62
N ASP A 105 -12.18 3.50 0.95
CA ASP A 105 -11.53 4.74 1.40
C ASP A 105 -12.38 5.57 2.38
N GLY A 106 -13.50 5.03 2.83
CA GLY A 106 -14.39 5.65 3.81
C GLY A 106 -15.32 4.67 4.49
N LYS A 107 -15.96 5.10 5.57
CA LYS A 107 -16.96 4.32 6.34
C LYS A 107 -18.41 4.75 6.10
N THR A 108 -18.61 5.79 5.33
CA THR A 108 -19.94 6.39 5.12
C THR A 108 -20.12 6.82 3.67
N GLY A 109 -21.36 6.97 3.26
CA GLY A 109 -21.69 7.38 1.89
C GLY A 109 -21.41 6.29 0.86
N THR A 110 -20.82 6.68 -0.25
CA THR A 110 -20.40 5.78 -1.34
C THR A 110 -18.88 5.92 -1.50
N PRO A 111 -18.09 5.23 -0.66
CA PRO A 111 -16.64 5.27 -0.77
C PRO A 111 -16.17 4.58 -2.06
N ARG A 112 -14.97 4.91 -2.51
CA ARG A 112 -14.30 4.10 -3.54
C ARG A 112 -13.95 2.75 -2.95
N GLU A 113 -14.14 1.73 -3.74
CA GLU A 113 -13.85 0.35 -3.37
C GLU A 113 -12.63 -0.14 -4.15
N PHE A 114 -11.81 -0.92 -3.47
CA PHE A 114 -10.59 -1.51 -4.04
C PHE A 114 -10.54 -2.99 -3.72
N TYR A 115 -9.94 -3.75 -4.59
CA TYR A 115 -9.66 -5.17 -4.39
C TYR A 115 -8.23 -5.47 -4.82
N THR A 116 -7.80 -6.69 -4.60
CA THR A 116 -6.46 -7.13 -4.98
C THR A 116 -6.52 -8.38 -5.83
N GLU A 117 -5.73 -8.41 -6.88
CA GLU A 117 -5.60 -9.56 -7.79
C GLU A 117 -4.17 -9.63 -8.32
N GLY A 118 -3.57 -10.82 -8.28
CA GLY A 118 -2.22 -11.03 -8.81
C GLY A 118 -1.13 -10.15 -8.16
N GLY A 119 -1.29 -9.79 -6.88
CA GLY A 119 -0.33 -8.91 -6.17
C GLY A 119 -0.50 -7.42 -6.49
N VAL A 120 -1.60 -7.03 -7.12
CA VAL A 120 -1.89 -5.64 -7.52
C VAL A 120 -3.21 -5.17 -6.92
N VAL A 121 -3.23 -3.93 -6.43
CA VAL A 121 -4.45 -3.22 -6.00
C VAL A 121 -5.17 -2.69 -7.25
N LYS A 122 -6.47 -2.91 -7.32
CA LYS A 122 -7.35 -2.46 -8.39
C LYS A 122 -8.58 -1.78 -7.81
N GLU A 123 -9.25 -0.92 -8.58
CA GLU A 123 -10.50 -0.28 -8.20
C GLU A 123 -11.69 -1.15 -8.58
N GLY A 124 -12.71 -1.17 -7.71
CA GLY A 124 -13.89 -2.05 -7.83
C GLY A 124 -13.59 -3.51 -7.47
N GLY A 125 -14.58 -4.38 -7.54
CA GLY A 125 -14.41 -5.83 -7.35
C GLY A 125 -14.20 -6.28 -5.90
N THR A 126 -13.85 -7.56 -5.74
CA THR A 126 -13.63 -8.21 -4.44
C THR A 126 -12.42 -9.13 -4.47
N SER A 127 -11.81 -9.33 -3.31
CA SER A 127 -10.73 -10.28 -3.07
C SER A 127 -11.23 -11.47 -2.29
N THR A 128 -10.52 -12.59 -2.34
CA THR A 128 -10.74 -13.76 -1.49
C THR A 128 -9.40 -14.29 -1.00
N VAL A 129 -9.40 -15.03 0.12
CA VAL A 129 -8.26 -15.82 0.58
C VAL A 129 -8.60 -17.30 0.50
N ALA A 130 -7.58 -18.14 0.31
CA ALA A 130 -7.75 -19.59 0.19
C ALA A 130 -7.89 -20.31 1.53
N THR A 131 -7.44 -19.70 2.62
CA THR A 131 -7.36 -20.31 3.96
C THR A 131 -7.90 -19.36 5.00
N ASP A 132 -8.66 -19.87 5.98
CA ASP A 132 -9.02 -19.10 7.17
C ASP A 132 -7.78 -18.72 7.95
N GLY A 133 -7.73 -17.49 8.44
CA GLY A 133 -6.60 -17.11 9.27
C GLY A 133 -6.47 -15.62 9.53
N ILE A 134 -5.44 -15.27 10.28
CA ILE A 134 -5.05 -13.89 10.52
C ILE A 134 -4.04 -13.51 9.44
N TYR A 135 -4.32 -12.44 8.73
CA TYR A 135 -3.45 -11.94 7.67
C TYR A 135 -2.86 -10.59 8.02
N ARG A 136 -1.57 -10.45 7.79
CA ARG A 136 -0.94 -9.16 7.60
C ARG A 136 -1.09 -8.78 6.14
N ILE A 137 -1.80 -7.69 5.87
CA ILE A 137 -2.05 -7.19 4.52
C ILE A 137 -1.37 -5.84 4.38
N THR A 138 -0.61 -5.65 3.31
CA THR A 138 -0.06 -4.33 2.95
C THR A 138 -0.62 -3.88 1.61
N LEU A 139 -0.95 -2.60 1.50
CA LEU A 139 -1.35 -1.95 0.25
C LEU A 139 -0.43 -0.76 0.01
N ASP A 140 0.15 -0.65 -1.18
CA ASP A 140 0.86 0.55 -1.63
C ASP A 140 0.14 1.13 -2.85
N PHE A 141 -0.64 2.16 -2.63
CA PHE A 141 -1.38 2.86 -3.69
C PHE A 141 -0.48 3.64 -4.64
N ASN A 142 0.76 3.97 -4.25
CA ASN A 142 1.70 4.67 -5.13
C ASN A 142 2.25 3.75 -6.23
N THR A 143 2.36 2.46 -5.94
CA THR A 143 2.91 1.47 -6.87
C THR A 143 1.87 0.47 -7.35
N GLY A 144 0.72 0.40 -6.68
CA GLY A 144 -0.30 -0.62 -6.87
C GLY A 144 0.05 -1.97 -6.25
N ALA A 145 1.16 -2.09 -5.52
CA ALA A 145 1.58 -3.37 -4.96
C ALA A 145 0.81 -3.75 -3.69
N THR A 146 0.59 -5.04 -3.49
CA THR A 146 -0.01 -5.60 -2.28
C THR A 146 0.68 -6.88 -1.86
N THR A 147 0.69 -7.16 -0.56
CA THR A 147 1.15 -8.43 -0.01
C THR A 147 0.17 -8.98 1.01
N TYR A 148 0.07 -10.31 1.05
CA TYR A 148 -0.70 -11.06 2.05
C TYR A 148 0.24 -12.04 2.73
N THR A 149 0.36 -11.95 4.04
CA THR A 149 1.15 -12.90 4.85
C THR A 149 0.25 -13.52 5.89
N LEU A 150 0.08 -14.84 5.84
CA LEU A 150 -0.61 -15.58 6.90
C LEU A 150 0.21 -15.51 8.18
N VAL A 151 -0.37 -14.99 9.25
CA VAL A 151 0.28 -14.86 10.57
C VAL A 151 -0.04 -16.13 11.36
N THR A 152 0.95 -16.98 11.53
CA THR A 152 0.79 -18.23 12.27
C THR A 152 1.04 -18.08 13.77
N ARG A 153 1.87 -17.08 14.14
CA ARG A 153 2.25 -16.82 15.53
C ARG A 153 2.77 -15.38 15.70
N ILE A 154 2.44 -14.74 16.81
CA ILE A 154 3.13 -13.56 17.34
C ILE A 154 3.56 -13.89 18.77
N SER A 155 4.82 -13.67 19.10
CA SER A 155 5.39 -14.01 20.40
C SER A 155 6.15 -12.82 20.96
N PHE A 156 6.13 -12.69 22.29
CA PHE A 156 6.98 -11.73 22.97
C PHE A 156 8.40 -12.28 23.09
N PHE A 157 9.35 -11.56 22.53
CA PHE A 157 10.78 -11.88 22.63
C PHE A 157 11.44 -11.04 23.71
N PHE A 158 12.13 -11.69 24.64
CA PHE A 158 12.87 -11.02 25.70
C PHE A 158 14.38 -11.10 25.42
N SER A 159 14.94 -10.00 24.95
CA SER A 159 16.33 -9.89 24.50
C SER A 159 17.39 -10.27 25.55
N PRO A 160 17.24 -9.92 26.85
CA PRO A 160 18.23 -10.32 27.85
C PRO A 160 18.44 -11.83 28.01
N ASP A 161 17.38 -12.63 27.76
CA ASP A 161 17.42 -14.08 27.89
C ASP A 161 17.51 -14.77 26.52
N ASP A 162 17.53 -14.01 25.42
CA ASP A 162 17.50 -14.51 24.02
C ASP A 162 16.41 -15.56 23.81
N ALA A 163 15.21 -15.30 24.36
CA ALA A 163 14.11 -16.26 24.40
C ALA A 163 12.76 -15.65 24.04
N TYR A 164 11.92 -16.47 23.42
CA TYR A 164 10.49 -16.21 23.29
C TYR A 164 9.77 -16.68 24.55
N LEU A 165 9.19 -15.75 25.31
CA LEU A 165 8.59 -16.06 26.61
C LEU A 165 7.17 -16.59 26.51
N PHE A 166 6.35 -16.00 25.63
CA PHE A 166 4.96 -16.40 25.44
C PHE A 166 4.42 -15.93 24.08
N ASP A 167 3.38 -16.59 23.63
CA ASP A 167 2.64 -16.21 22.44
C ASP A 167 1.52 -15.25 22.80
N LEU A 168 1.26 -14.29 21.88
CA LEU A 168 0.19 -13.31 22.00
C LEU A 168 -1.00 -13.78 21.15
N PRO A 169 -2.11 -14.24 21.74
CA PRO A 169 -3.30 -14.61 20.99
C PRO A 169 -3.94 -13.39 20.32
N TYR A 170 -4.59 -13.64 19.20
CA TYR A 170 -5.32 -12.63 18.46
C TYR A 170 -6.70 -12.41 19.08
N GLU A 171 -6.99 -11.16 19.45
CA GLU A 171 -8.25 -10.76 20.08
C GLU A 171 -9.25 -10.13 19.09
N GLY A 172 -8.78 -9.82 17.88
CA GLY A 172 -9.58 -9.17 16.84
C GLY A 172 -9.10 -7.76 16.51
N TYR A 173 -9.46 -7.27 15.32
CA TYR A 173 -9.17 -5.92 14.84
C TYR A 173 -7.68 -5.50 14.99
N GLY A 174 -6.78 -6.44 14.73
CA GLY A 174 -5.34 -6.20 14.79
C GLY A 174 -4.75 -6.21 16.21
N ILE A 175 -5.51 -6.58 17.22
CA ILE A 175 -5.07 -6.62 18.61
C ILE A 175 -4.55 -8.02 18.96
N PHE A 176 -3.37 -8.07 19.54
CA PHE A 176 -2.74 -9.26 20.11
C PHE A 176 -2.47 -8.98 21.59
N LYS A 177 -2.83 -9.89 22.49
CA LYS A 177 -2.66 -9.75 23.95
C LYS A 177 -2.07 -11.01 24.58
#